data_7dc44804bb54aa2fa9f1595251b877b9
#
_entry.id   7dc44804bb54aa2fa9f1595251b877b9
#
_cell.length_a   1.000
_cell.length_b   1.000
_cell.length_c   1.000
_cell.angle_alpha   90.00
_cell.angle_beta   90.00
_cell.angle_gamma   90.00
#
_symmetry.space_group_name_H-M   'P 1'
#
loop_
_entity.id
_entity.type
_entity.pdbx_description
1 polymer ?
#
loop_
_entity_poly.entity_id
_entity_poly.type
_entity_poly.pdbx_seq_one_letter_code
_entity_poly.pdbx_strand_id
1 'polypeptide(L)'
;MTLARGDGVLGEVALRRRTGRHAQPVYELIVNGVFLMDTAETSTENLLADAVLDRHASPRRVLVGGLGLGITVMALLADARVEQVLVAEIEPLLVDWLRTGLVLPARPAVLDPRVQVAVGDVIDVLRSTPDHSYDAILLDVDNGPAFLVHPQNAAVYKRPVLEQVARVLAPDGVLAVWSADPSPALDSALGTVIGRVEKIDRTIRRDGREHCYHIYLARRITAEPLRLPAAQGG
;
A
#
# COMPACT_ATOMS: atom_id res chain seq x y z
N MET A 1 -14.67 21.58 7.56
CA MET A 1 -13.67 22.50 8.14
C MET A 1 -12.29 22.03 7.73
N THR A 2 -11.47 22.91 7.16
CA THR A 2 -10.07 22.59 6.86
C THR A 2 -9.27 22.62 8.15
N LEU A 3 -8.52 21.54 8.43
CA LEU A 3 -7.65 21.42 9.61
C LEU A 3 -6.24 21.92 9.30
N ALA A 4 -5.72 21.54 8.13
CA ALA A 4 -4.41 21.91 7.65
C ALA A 4 -4.42 22.00 6.11
N ARG A 5 -3.51 22.80 5.56
CA ARG A 5 -3.26 22.95 4.12
C ARG A 5 -1.84 23.42 3.93
N GLY A 6 -1.18 22.93 2.88
CA GLY A 6 0.17 23.37 2.52
C GLY A 6 0.54 22.97 1.11
N ASP A 7 1.60 23.60 0.59
CA ASP A 7 2.21 23.24 -0.68
C ASP A 7 3.19 22.11 -0.42
N GLY A 8 2.81 20.92 -0.85
CA GLY A 8 3.55 19.68 -0.72
C GLY A 8 4.43 19.38 -1.92
N VAL A 9 5.05 18.18 -1.91
CA VAL A 9 5.97 17.72 -2.96
C VAL A 9 5.25 17.54 -4.31
N LEU A 10 4.01 17.06 -4.27
CA LEU A 10 3.21 16.79 -5.48
C LEU A 10 2.10 17.84 -5.72
N GLY A 11 2.18 18.98 -5.07
CA GLY A 11 1.22 20.08 -5.16
C GLY A 11 0.49 20.35 -3.84
N GLU A 12 -0.64 21.07 -3.90
CA GLU A 12 -1.38 21.40 -2.69
C GLU A 12 -1.94 20.16 -2.00
N VAL A 13 -1.68 20.04 -0.69
CA VAL A 13 -2.26 19.00 0.16
C VAL A 13 -3.17 19.67 1.21
N ALA A 14 -4.36 19.13 1.40
CA ALA A 14 -5.31 19.62 2.38
C ALA A 14 -5.91 18.48 3.20
N LEU A 15 -5.95 18.68 4.52
CA LEU A 15 -6.63 17.81 5.47
C LEU A 15 -7.90 18.53 5.93
N ARG A 16 -9.05 17.90 5.75
CA ARG A 16 -10.36 18.42 6.16
C ARG A 16 -11.00 17.51 7.19
N ARG A 17 -11.86 18.09 8.02
CA ARG A 17 -12.73 17.35 8.93
C ARG A 17 -14.19 17.73 8.68
N ARG A 18 -15.04 16.72 8.57
CA ARG A 18 -16.51 16.89 8.56
C ARG A 18 -17.14 16.05 9.66
N THR A 19 -18.39 16.32 9.98
CA THR A 19 -19.19 15.47 10.85
C THR A 19 -19.74 14.31 10.01
N GLY A 20 -19.40 13.09 10.39
CA GLY A 20 -19.92 11.86 9.80
C GLY A 20 -21.24 11.42 10.44
N ARG A 21 -21.63 10.19 10.14
CA ARG A 21 -22.77 9.55 10.79
C ARG A 21 -22.51 9.41 12.30
N HIS A 22 -23.57 9.50 13.10
CA HIS A 22 -23.50 9.43 14.57
C HIS A 22 -22.55 10.46 15.22
N ALA A 23 -22.39 11.65 14.57
CA ALA A 23 -21.54 12.75 15.03
C ALA A 23 -20.05 12.41 15.15
N GLN A 24 -19.58 11.31 14.59
CA GLN A 24 -18.15 10.96 14.56
C GLN A 24 -17.40 11.88 13.57
N PRO A 25 -16.18 12.32 13.92
CA PRO A 25 -15.37 13.07 12.98
C PRO A 25 -14.92 12.19 11.81
N VAL A 26 -15.05 12.71 10.60
CA VAL A 26 -14.49 12.11 9.38
C VAL A 26 -13.41 13.03 8.86
N TYR A 27 -12.23 12.47 8.64
CA TYR A 27 -11.07 13.16 8.08
C TYR A 27 -10.98 12.84 6.60
N GLU A 28 -10.69 13.85 5.79
CA GLU A 28 -10.60 13.75 4.34
C GLU A 28 -9.25 14.26 3.88
N LEU A 29 -8.55 13.49 3.04
CA LEU A 29 -7.31 13.86 2.39
C LEU A 29 -7.62 14.29 0.95
N ILE A 30 -7.14 15.47 0.59
CA ILE A 30 -7.34 16.09 -0.72
C ILE A 30 -5.98 16.54 -1.24
N VAL A 31 -5.64 16.18 -2.47
CA VAL A 31 -4.41 16.60 -3.14
C VAL A 31 -4.75 17.25 -4.47
N ASN A 32 -4.23 18.44 -4.73
CA ASN A 32 -4.54 19.25 -5.93
C ASN A 32 -6.04 19.41 -6.20
N GLY A 33 -6.85 19.53 -5.13
CA GLY A 33 -8.30 19.61 -5.23
C GLY A 33 -9.01 18.29 -5.52
N VAL A 34 -8.27 17.18 -5.68
CA VAL A 34 -8.81 15.84 -5.90
C VAL A 34 -8.95 15.11 -4.56
N PHE A 35 -10.13 14.55 -4.30
CA PHE A 35 -10.35 13.70 -3.14
C PHE A 35 -9.58 12.38 -3.30
N LEU A 36 -8.78 12.01 -2.31
CA LEU A 36 -8.05 10.75 -2.29
C LEU A 36 -8.76 9.72 -1.41
N MET A 37 -8.97 10.03 -0.15
CA MET A 37 -9.55 9.11 0.82
C MET A 37 -10.21 9.83 2.00
N ASP A 38 -11.01 9.10 2.77
CA ASP A 38 -11.51 9.54 4.06
C ASP A 38 -11.55 8.41 5.10
N THR A 39 -11.80 8.78 6.35
CA THR A 39 -11.93 7.82 7.46
C THR A 39 -13.34 7.25 7.63
N ALA A 40 -14.29 7.57 6.75
CA ALA A 40 -15.65 7.02 6.79
C ALA A 40 -15.77 5.70 6.03
N GLU A 41 -14.96 5.53 4.98
CA GLU A 41 -14.92 4.32 4.18
C GLU A 41 -13.46 3.87 4.04
N THR A 42 -13.12 2.84 4.78
CA THR A 42 -11.74 2.33 4.92
C THR A 42 -11.65 0.84 4.59
N SER A 43 -12.71 0.27 4.03
CA SER A 43 -12.78 -1.18 3.80
C SER A 43 -11.82 -1.67 2.73
N THR A 44 -11.39 -0.80 1.82
CA THR A 44 -10.45 -1.14 0.75
C THR A 44 -9.00 -1.16 1.24
N GLU A 45 -8.63 -0.22 2.10
CA GLU A 45 -7.31 -0.14 2.75
C GLU A 45 -7.13 -1.29 3.76
N ASN A 46 -8.18 -1.61 4.54
CA ASN A 46 -8.17 -2.78 5.41
C ASN A 46 -8.04 -4.07 4.58
N LEU A 47 -8.80 -4.18 3.48
CA LEU A 47 -8.72 -5.34 2.59
C LEU A 47 -7.34 -5.50 1.95
N LEU A 48 -6.64 -4.40 1.65
CA LEU A 48 -5.27 -4.45 1.12
C LEU A 48 -4.32 -5.10 2.13
N ALA A 49 -4.43 -4.76 3.41
CA ALA A 49 -3.65 -5.38 4.47
C ALA A 49 -4.06 -6.85 4.69
N ASP A 50 -5.36 -7.12 4.86
CA ASP A 50 -5.90 -8.47 5.06
C ASP A 50 -5.47 -9.42 3.94
N ALA A 51 -5.51 -8.94 2.70
CA ALA A 51 -5.14 -9.73 1.53
C ALA A 51 -3.71 -10.28 1.60
N VAL A 52 -2.77 -9.52 2.16
CA VAL A 52 -1.39 -9.94 2.38
C VAL A 52 -1.28 -10.85 3.60
N LEU A 53 -1.92 -10.47 4.71
CA LEU A 53 -1.88 -11.21 5.97
C LEU A 53 -2.46 -12.62 5.84
N ASP A 54 -3.49 -12.79 5.01
CA ASP A 54 -4.13 -14.08 4.73
C ASP A 54 -3.27 -14.99 3.83
N ARG A 55 -2.36 -14.40 3.04
CA ARG A 55 -1.59 -15.15 2.03
C ARG A 55 -0.15 -15.39 2.41
N HIS A 56 0.35 -14.76 3.47
CA HIS A 56 1.69 -14.99 3.98
C HIS A 56 1.64 -15.55 5.40
N ALA A 57 2.26 -16.70 5.63
CA ALA A 57 2.21 -17.38 6.92
C ALA A 57 2.92 -16.59 8.05
N SER A 58 3.95 -15.82 7.71
CA SER A 58 4.76 -15.06 8.67
C SER A 58 5.17 -13.70 8.09
N PRO A 59 4.23 -12.73 7.96
CA PRO A 59 4.48 -11.41 7.35
C PRO A 59 5.16 -10.48 8.37
N ARG A 60 6.41 -10.77 8.71
CA ARG A 60 7.12 -10.04 9.78
C ARG A 60 7.58 -8.66 9.36
N ARG A 61 8.14 -8.55 8.16
CA ARG A 61 8.74 -7.32 7.63
C ARG A 61 7.94 -6.84 6.43
N VAL A 62 7.29 -5.70 6.59
CA VAL A 62 6.36 -5.18 5.59
C VAL A 62 6.82 -3.82 5.11
N LEU A 63 6.82 -3.61 3.79
CA LEU A 63 6.97 -2.28 3.17
C LEU A 63 5.59 -1.79 2.70
N VAL A 64 5.25 -0.57 3.08
CA VAL A 64 4.06 0.13 2.58
C VAL A 64 4.50 1.35 1.77
N GLY A 65 4.17 1.40 0.51
CA GLY A 65 4.30 2.59 -0.34
C GLY A 65 3.01 3.41 -0.27
N GLY A 66 3.11 4.60 0.30
CA GLY A 66 1.98 5.48 0.61
C GLY A 66 1.52 5.32 2.07
N LEU A 67 1.38 6.44 2.77
CA LEU A 67 0.87 6.48 4.14
C LEU A 67 -0.63 6.75 4.16
N GLY A 68 -1.09 7.67 3.31
CA GLY A 68 -2.46 8.17 3.34
C GLY A 68 -2.87 8.63 4.74
N LEU A 69 -4.05 8.27 5.18
CA LEU A 69 -4.50 8.49 6.56
C LEU A 69 -4.09 7.36 7.52
N GLY A 70 -3.13 6.50 7.15
CA GLY A 70 -2.55 5.46 8.00
C GLY A 70 -3.40 4.21 8.18
N ILE A 71 -4.48 4.05 7.44
CA ILE A 71 -5.45 2.95 7.62
C ILE A 71 -4.82 1.60 7.34
N THR A 72 -4.14 1.45 6.21
CA THR A 72 -3.44 0.21 5.81
C THR A 72 -2.39 -0.19 6.88
N VAL A 73 -1.64 0.80 7.39
CA VAL A 73 -0.65 0.56 8.46
C VAL A 73 -1.33 0.10 9.74
N MET A 74 -2.43 0.74 10.15
CA MET A 74 -3.19 0.35 11.33
C MET A 74 -3.73 -1.07 11.23
N ALA A 75 -4.21 -1.47 10.05
CA ALA A 75 -4.68 -2.84 9.80
C ALA A 75 -3.54 -3.86 9.94
N LEU A 76 -2.35 -3.57 9.37
CA LEU A 76 -1.16 -4.40 9.54
C LEU A 76 -0.74 -4.54 11.00
N LEU A 77 -0.76 -3.45 11.77
CA LEU A 77 -0.37 -3.44 13.18
C LEU A 77 -1.32 -4.24 14.09
N ALA A 78 -2.54 -4.49 13.65
CA ALA A 78 -3.50 -5.34 14.37
C ALA A 78 -3.10 -6.82 14.37
N ASP A 79 -2.24 -7.25 13.44
CA ASP A 79 -1.71 -8.62 13.40
C ASP A 79 -0.39 -8.70 14.18
N ALA A 80 -0.35 -9.59 15.18
CA ALA A 80 0.83 -9.77 16.03
C ALA A 80 2.02 -10.41 15.31
N ARG A 81 1.83 -10.99 14.13
CA ARG A 81 2.90 -11.54 13.30
C ARG A 81 3.75 -10.44 12.64
N VAL A 82 3.19 -9.23 12.49
CA VAL A 82 3.90 -8.08 11.92
C VAL A 82 4.84 -7.49 12.96
N GLU A 83 6.13 -7.56 12.71
CA GLU A 83 7.18 -7.12 13.62
C GLU A 83 7.76 -5.76 13.21
N GLN A 84 7.81 -5.48 11.91
CA GLN A 84 8.38 -4.25 11.35
C GLN A 84 7.57 -3.78 10.14
N VAL A 85 7.23 -2.50 10.12
CA VAL A 85 6.60 -1.83 8.98
C VAL A 85 7.46 -0.64 8.59
N LEU A 86 8.01 -0.66 7.37
CA LEU A 86 8.58 0.53 6.76
C LEU A 86 7.52 1.18 5.87
N VAL A 87 7.24 2.45 6.11
CA VAL A 87 6.33 3.24 5.27
C VAL A 87 7.16 4.21 4.45
N ALA A 88 7.07 4.16 3.13
CA ALA A 88 7.61 5.18 2.24
C ALA A 88 6.51 6.17 1.90
N GLU A 89 6.63 7.42 2.37
CA GLU A 89 5.65 8.50 2.14
C GLU A 89 6.35 9.70 1.53
N ILE A 90 5.87 10.12 0.35
CA ILE A 90 6.50 11.22 -0.39
C ILE A 90 6.16 12.59 0.19
N GLU A 91 5.02 12.70 0.91
CA GLU A 91 4.51 13.96 1.40
C GLU A 91 4.85 14.19 2.88
N PRO A 92 5.86 15.03 3.20
CA PRO A 92 6.29 15.29 4.57
C PRO A 92 5.20 15.96 5.42
N LEU A 93 4.36 16.80 4.81
CA LEU A 93 3.27 17.47 5.52
C LEU A 93 2.30 16.46 6.11
N LEU A 94 1.97 15.41 5.36
CA LEU A 94 1.07 14.36 5.82
C LEU A 94 1.65 13.61 7.01
N VAL A 95 2.92 13.25 6.95
CA VAL A 95 3.63 12.60 8.05
C VAL A 95 3.60 13.47 9.31
N ASP A 96 3.87 14.75 9.19
CA ASP A 96 3.85 15.69 10.31
C ASP A 96 2.44 15.87 10.89
N TRP A 97 1.42 15.93 10.06
CA TRP A 97 0.03 16.04 10.51
C TRP A 97 -0.43 14.81 11.29
N LEU A 98 -0.01 13.61 10.88
CA LEU A 98 -0.31 12.40 11.64
C LEU A 98 0.48 12.35 12.96
N ARG A 99 1.76 12.68 12.95
CA ARG A 99 2.61 12.73 14.17
C ARG A 99 2.09 13.73 15.20
N THR A 100 1.67 14.89 14.76
CA THR A 100 1.11 15.94 15.63
C THR A 100 -0.31 15.64 16.11
N GLY A 101 -0.95 14.59 15.56
CA GLY A 101 -2.28 14.12 15.97
C GLY A 101 -3.44 14.90 15.37
N LEU A 102 -3.25 15.56 14.22
CA LEU A 102 -4.38 16.19 13.51
C LEU A 102 -5.41 15.15 13.05
N VAL A 103 -4.99 13.90 12.84
CA VAL A 103 -5.85 12.73 12.61
C VAL A 103 -5.66 11.76 13.77
N LEU A 104 -6.33 12.02 14.89
CA LEU A 104 -6.16 11.25 16.14
C LEU A 104 -6.26 9.73 15.96
N PRO A 105 -7.24 9.18 15.23
CA PRO A 105 -7.36 7.74 15.05
C PRO A 105 -6.15 7.08 14.33
N ALA A 106 -5.46 7.85 13.50
CA ALA A 106 -4.33 7.35 12.70
C ALA A 106 -2.96 7.57 13.35
N ARG A 107 -2.91 8.26 14.50
CA ARG A 107 -1.64 8.56 15.18
C ARG A 107 -0.79 7.31 15.50
N PRO A 108 -1.36 6.15 15.89
CA PRO A 108 -0.58 4.94 16.08
C PRO A 108 0.16 4.47 14.82
N ALA A 109 -0.37 4.71 13.61
CA ALA A 109 0.29 4.35 12.35
C ALA A 109 1.68 4.97 12.13
N VAL A 110 2.02 6.02 12.87
CA VAL A 110 3.33 6.71 12.75
C VAL A 110 4.10 6.74 14.06
N LEU A 111 3.51 6.30 15.18
CA LEU A 111 4.14 6.32 16.52
C LEU A 111 4.33 4.92 17.11
N ASP A 112 3.75 3.87 16.53
CA ASP A 112 4.00 2.50 16.99
C ASP A 112 5.49 2.17 16.83
N PRO A 113 6.17 1.58 17.82
CA PRO A 113 7.60 1.27 17.77
C PRO A 113 7.98 0.30 16.63
N ARG A 114 7.03 -0.42 16.07
CA ARG A 114 7.23 -1.29 14.89
C ARG A 114 7.27 -0.52 13.58
N VAL A 115 6.84 0.76 13.56
CA VAL A 115 6.73 1.58 12.35
C VAL A 115 7.91 2.51 12.20
N GLN A 116 8.54 2.46 11.04
CA GLN A 116 9.48 3.46 10.57
C GLN A 116 8.89 4.17 9.35
N VAL A 117 8.90 5.50 9.35
CA VAL A 117 8.47 6.30 8.20
C VAL A 117 9.70 6.90 7.51
N ALA A 118 9.93 6.50 6.27
CA ALA A 118 10.89 7.10 5.36
C ALA A 118 10.16 8.15 4.51
N VAL A 119 10.48 9.42 4.72
CA VAL A 119 9.95 10.50 3.90
C VAL A 119 10.70 10.52 2.57
N GLY A 120 10.01 10.18 1.48
CA GLY A 120 10.58 10.10 0.14
C GLY A 120 9.83 9.17 -0.80
N ASP A 121 10.36 9.05 -2.02
CA ASP A 121 9.77 8.19 -3.05
C ASP A 121 10.01 6.69 -2.71
N VAL A 122 8.95 5.89 -2.80
CA VAL A 122 9.03 4.44 -2.62
C VAL A 122 10.01 3.78 -3.59
N ILE A 123 10.18 4.35 -4.78
CA ILE A 123 11.13 3.85 -5.78
C ILE A 123 12.58 3.94 -5.26
N ASP A 124 12.93 5.03 -4.58
CA ASP A 124 14.27 5.20 -4.02
C ASP A 124 14.49 4.30 -2.79
N VAL A 125 13.45 4.08 -1.99
CA VAL A 125 13.46 3.08 -0.91
C VAL A 125 13.71 1.68 -1.49
N LEU A 126 12.99 1.28 -2.54
CA LEU A 126 13.18 -0.01 -3.19
C LEU A 126 14.60 -0.18 -3.73
N ARG A 127 15.17 0.85 -4.37
CA ARG A 127 16.53 0.83 -4.94
C ARG A 127 17.61 0.63 -3.89
N SER A 128 17.45 1.28 -2.73
CA SER A 128 18.43 1.23 -1.63
C SER A 128 18.28 0.01 -0.72
N THR A 129 17.18 -0.72 -0.85
CA THR A 129 16.86 -1.89 -0.02
C THR A 129 17.64 -3.13 -0.50
N PRO A 130 18.25 -3.93 0.40
CA PRO A 130 18.87 -5.20 0.06
C PRO A 130 17.87 -6.23 -0.48
N ASP A 131 18.36 -7.25 -1.18
CA ASP A 131 17.55 -8.35 -1.68
C ASP A 131 16.85 -9.09 -0.54
N HIS A 132 15.63 -9.58 -0.79
CA HIS A 132 14.88 -10.43 0.15
C HIS A 132 14.62 -9.79 1.51
N SER A 133 14.44 -8.48 1.56
CA SER A 133 14.26 -7.72 2.80
C SER A 133 12.84 -7.77 3.35
N TYR A 134 11.82 -7.96 2.50
CA TYR A 134 10.42 -7.87 2.91
C TYR A 134 9.65 -9.15 2.62
N ASP A 135 8.85 -9.57 3.59
CA ASP A 135 7.91 -10.69 3.46
C ASP A 135 6.64 -10.25 2.71
N ALA A 136 6.31 -8.95 2.80
CA ALA A 136 5.19 -8.35 2.09
C ALA A 136 5.50 -6.92 1.66
N ILE A 137 4.96 -6.52 0.50
CA ILE A 137 4.99 -5.15 0.00
C ILE A 137 3.57 -4.76 -0.39
N LEU A 138 3.10 -3.61 0.11
CA LEU A 138 1.82 -3.03 -0.25
C LEU A 138 2.06 -1.70 -0.96
N LEU A 139 1.52 -1.54 -2.16
CA LEU A 139 1.59 -0.30 -2.93
C LEU A 139 0.20 0.34 -2.94
N ASP A 140 0.07 1.39 -2.14
CA ASP A 140 -1.12 2.21 -1.96
C ASP A 140 -0.77 3.66 -2.34
N VAL A 141 -0.15 3.80 -3.50
CA VAL A 141 0.31 5.08 -4.04
C VAL A 141 -0.64 5.56 -5.13
N ASP A 142 -1.26 6.72 -4.97
CA ASP A 142 -2.20 7.28 -5.93
C ASP A 142 -3.49 6.44 -6.10
N ASN A 143 -4.32 6.74 -7.10
CA ASN A 143 -5.54 6.00 -7.41
C ASN A 143 -5.30 4.79 -8.33
N GLY A 144 -4.05 4.31 -8.42
CA GLY A 144 -3.67 3.19 -9.28
C GLY A 144 -3.26 3.61 -10.68
N PRO A 145 -2.83 2.65 -11.53
CA PRO A 145 -2.17 2.95 -12.81
C PRO A 145 -3.07 3.59 -13.87
N ALA A 146 -4.39 3.45 -13.76
CA ALA A 146 -5.33 3.98 -14.74
C ALA A 146 -5.81 5.40 -14.42
N PHE A 147 -5.75 5.82 -13.17
CA PHE A 147 -6.15 7.15 -12.73
C PHE A 147 -5.10 7.74 -11.78
N LEU A 148 -4.13 8.46 -12.35
CA LEU A 148 -3.06 9.07 -11.60
C LEU A 148 -3.41 10.51 -11.21
N VAL A 149 -3.34 10.83 -9.92
CA VAL A 149 -3.39 12.22 -9.42
C VAL A 149 -2.09 12.93 -9.76
N HIS A 150 -0.97 12.17 -9.77
CA HIS A 150 0.32 12.68 -10.19
C HIS A 150 0.97 11.81 -11.27
N PRO A 151 1.27 12.35 -12.49
CA PRO A 151 1.77 11.56 -13.62
C PRO A 151 3.08 10.80 -13.33
N GLN A 152 3.93 11.30 -12.42
CA GLN A 152 5.18 10.63 -12.05
C GLN A 152 4.96 9.29 -11.36
N ASN A 153 3.81 9.10 -10.68
CA ASN A 153 3.46 7.85 -10.02
C ASN A 153 3.27 6.67 -11.01
N ALA A 154 3.10 6.97 -12.31
CA ALA A 154 3.07 5.94 -13.35
C ALA A 154 4.31 5.03 -13.32
N ALA A 155 5.45 5.53 -12.88
CA ALA A 155 6.70 4.76 -12.82
C ALA A 155 6.61 3.56 -11.87
N VAL A 156 5.85 3.68 -10.76
CA VAL A 156 5.69 2.65 -9.74
C VAL A 156 5.15 1.34 -10.34
N TYR A 157 4.28 1.45 -11.33
CA TYR A 157 3.61 0.31 -11.99
C TYR A 157 4.36 -0.23 -13.21
N LYS A 158 5.52 0.34 -13.54
CA LYS A 158 6.31 -0.09 -14.70
C LYS A 158 7.27 -1.22 -14.35
N ARG A 159 7.56 -2.03 -15.36
CA ARG A 159 8.44 -3.19 -15.23
C ARG A 159 9.74 -2.94 -14.47
N PRO A 160 10.52 -1.85 -14.70
CA PRO A 160 11.77 -1.64 -13.96
C PRO A 160 11.58 -1.52 -12.44
N VAL A 161 10.47 -0.93 -11.98
CA VAL A 161 10.16 -0.82 -10.55
C VAL A 161 9.63 -2.15 -10.02
N LEU A 162 8.78 -2.85 -10.77
CA LEU A 162 8.30 -4.18 -10.40
C LEU A 162 9.45 -5.19 -10.29
N GLU A 163 10.51 -5.07 -11.10
CA GLU A 163 11.73 -5.86 -10.97
C GLU A 163 12.47 -5.56 -9.65
N GLN A 164 12.49 -4.30 -9.18
CA GLN A 164 13.01 -3.97 -7.86
C GLN A 164 12.12 -4.56 -6.75
N VAL A 165 10.81 -4.48 -6.89
CA VAL A 165 9.88 -5.14 -5.96
C VAL A 165 10.17 -6.65 -5.89
N ALA A 166 10.30 -7.33 -7.03
CA ALA A 166 10.64 -8.76 -7.08
C ALA A 166 11.97 -9.07 -6.40
N ARG A 167 12.97 -8.20 -6.55
CA ARG A 167 14.29 -8.35 -5.94
C ARG A 167 14.24 -8.27 -4.41
N VAL A 168 13.53 -7.27 -3.87
CA VAL A 168 13.48 -7.03 -2.42
C VAL A 168 12.46 -7.89 -1.68
N LEU A 169 11.51 -8.52 -2.39
CA LEU A 169 10.63 -9.52 -1.81
C LEU A 169 11.40 -10.77 -1.41
N ALA A 170 11.13 -11.28 -0.22
CA ALA A 170 11.61 -12.57 0.24
C ALA A 170 11.11 -13.71 -0.69
N PRO A 171 11.74 -14.89 -0.67
CA PRO A 171 11.12 -16.09 -1.22
C PRO A 171 9.72 -16.27 -0.61
N ASP A 172 8.72 -16.60 -1.41
CA ASP A 172 7.31 -16.66 -1.01
C ASP A 172 6.66 -15.32 -0.62
N GLY A 173 7.37 -14.20 -0.76
CA GLY A 173 6.86 -12.87 -0.47
C GLY A 173 5.67 -12.49 -1.34
N VAL A 174 4.81 -11.62 -0.81
CA VAL A 174 3.57 -11.17 -1.44
C VAL A 174 3.63 -9.68 -1.74
N LEU A 175 3.32 -9.30 -2.98
CA LEU A 175 3.01 -7.93 -3.38
C LEU A 175 1.50 -7.74 -3.43
N ALA A 176 1.00 -6.66 -2.84
CA ALA A 176 -0.37 -6.18 -3.04
C ALA A 176 -0.35 -4.76 -3.64
N VAL A 177 -1.19 -4.51 -4.63
CA VAL A 177 -1.33 -3.19 -5.28
C VAL A 177 -2.79 -2.80 -5.28
N TRP A 178 -3.10 -1.64 -4.71
CA TRP A 178 -4.44 -1.06 -4.75
C TRP A 178 -4.67 -0.29 -6.06
N SER A 179 -5.88 -0.33 -6.60
CA SER A 179 -6.27 0.39 -7.81
C SER A 179 -7.75 0.76 -7.80
N ALA A 180 -8.05 2.03 -8.16
CA ALA A 180 -9.43 2.50 -8.33
C ALA A 180 -10.11 1.88 -9.56
N ASP A 181 -9.35 1.60 -10.61
CA ASP A 181 -9.85 1.08 -11.87
C ASP A 181 -9.16 -0.25 -12.25
N PRO A 182 -9.81 -1.10 -13.05
CA PRO A 182 -9.18 -2.32 -13.55
C PRO A 182 -8.00 -2.00 -14.47
N SER A 183 -6.88 -2.70 -14.30
CA SER A 183 -5.67 -2.53 -15.11
C SER A 183 -5.13 -3.87 -15.63
N PRO A 184 -5.56 -4.31 -16.81
CA PRO A 184 -5.02 -5.51 -17.45
C PRO A 184 -3.50 -5.43 -17.70
N ALA A 185 -2.99 -4.22 -17.92
CA ALA A 185 -1.55 -4.00 -18.11
C ALA A 185 -0.76 -4.28 -16.82
N LEU A 186 -1.28 -3.86 -15.66
CA LEU A 186 -0.68 -4.17 -14.37
C LEU A 186 -0.74 -5.68 -14.09
N ASP A 187 -1.88 -6.31 -14.29
CA ASP A 187 -2.07 -7.76 -14.13
C ASP A 187 -1.02 -8.56 -14.92
N SER A 188 -0.88 -8.25 -16.23
CA SER A 188 0.11 -8.87 -17.10
C SER A 188 1.55 -8.61 -16.66
N ALA A 189 1.86 -7.38 -16.22
CA ALA A 189 3.20 -7.03 -15.76
C ALA A 189 3.56 -7.77 -14.47
N LEU A 190 2.64 -7.84 -13.51
CA LEU A 190 2.80 -8.59 -12.26
C LEU A 190 3.00 -10.09 -12.53
N GLY A 191 2.19 -10.67 -13.41
CA GLY A 191 2.31 -12.07 -13.80
C GLY A 191 3.65 -12.41 -14.45
N THR A 192 4.20 -11.47 -15.21
CA THR A 192 5.50 -11.64 -15.89
C THR A 192 6.68 -11.48 -14.96
N VAL A 193 6.62 -10.52 -14.01
CA VAL A 193 7.79 -10.09 -13.23
C VAL A 193 7.83 -10.76 -11.85
N ILE A 194 6.67 -10.90 -11.19
CA ILE A 194 6.59 -11.40 -9.82
C ILE A 194 6.21 -12.89 -9.82
N GLY A 195 5.10 -13.23 -10.49
CA GLY A 195 4.62 -14.60 -10.56
C GLY A 195 3.09 -14.70 -10.55
N ARG A 196 2.53 -15.64 -9.79
CA ARG A 196 1.08 -15.87 -9.77
C ARG A 196 0.32 -14.63 -9.30
N VAL A 197 -0.65 -14.18 -10.10
CA VAL A 197 -1.51 -13.04 -9.78
C VAL A 197 -2.91 -13.50 -9.39
N GLU A 198 -3.46 -12.87 -8.39
CA GLU A 198 -4.86 -12.94 -7.96
C GLU A 198 -5.43 -11.53 -7.93
N LYS A 199 -6.65 -11.34 -8.38
CA LYS A 199 -7.35 -10.06 -8.30
C LYS A 199 -8.54 -10.19 -7.34
N ILE A 200 -8.67 -9.25 -6.41
CA ILE A 200 -9.80 -9.12 -5.50
C ILE A 200 -10.54 -7.84 -5.85
N ASP A 201 -11.83 -7.96 -6.13
CA ASP A 201 -12.70 -6.82 -6.40
C ASP A 201 -13.51 -6.48 -5.14
N ARG A 202 -13.62 -5.20 -4.82
CA ARG A 202 -14.41 -4.70 -3.70
C ARG A 202 -15.33 -3.59 -4.15
N THR A 203 -16.65 -3.83 -4.11
CA THR A 203 -17.63 -2.79 -4.36
C THR A 203 -17.98 -2.09 -3.04
N ILE A 204 -17.88 -0.78 -3.03
CA ILE A 204 -18.32 0.09 -1.95
C ILE A 204 -19.40 1.04 -2.43
N ARG A 205 -20.17 1.60 -1.50
CA ARG A 205 -21.20 2.60 -1.80
C ARG A 205 -20.84 3.93 -1.17
N ARG A 206 -20.54 4.93 -2.01
CA ARG A 206 -20.21 6.30 -1.58
C ARG A 206 -21.13 7.27 -2.30
N ASP A 207 -21.77 8.20 -1.54
CA ASP A 207 -22.68 9.22 -2.06
C ASP A 207 -23.78 8.67 -2.98
N GLY A 208 -24.31 7.48 -2.64
CA GLY A 208 -25.38 6.82 -3.39
C GLY A 208 -24.93 6.12 -4.68
N ARG A 209 -23.62 6.15 -5.00
CA ARG A 209 -23.03 5.46 -6.17
C ARG A 209 -22.21 4.27 -5.74
N GLU A 210 -22.16 3.27 -6.60
CA GLU A 210 -21.28 2.10 -6.41
C GLU A 210 -19.94 2.38 -7.10
N HIS A 211 -18.86 2.06 -6.38
CA HIS A 211 -17.49 2.12 -6.86
C HIS A 211 -16.87 0.74 -6.65
N CYS A 212 -16.25 0.20 -7.68
CA CYS A 212 -15.56 -1.09 -7.59
C CYS A 212 -14.05 -0.82 -7.60
N TYR A 213 -13.39 -1.17 -6.51
CA TYR A 213 -11.93 -1.09 -6.35
C TYR A 213 -11.31 -2.47 -6.50
N HIS A 214 -10.02 -2.48 -6.86
CA HIS A 214 -9.29 -3.67 -7.23
C HIS A 214 -8.01 -3.79 -6.41
N ILE A 215 -7.74 -4.99 -5.87
CA ILE A 215 -6.46 -5.32 -5.27
C ILE A 215 -5.83 -6.41 -6.13
N TYR A 216 -4.65 -6.12 -6.66
CA TYR A 216 -3.82 -7.07 -7.36
C TYR A 216 -2.82 -7.66 -6.39
N LEU A 217 -2.87 -8.97 -6.22
CA LEU A 217 -1.94 -9.73 -5.40
C LEU A 217 -1.02 -10.52 -6.32
N ALA A 218 0.27 -10.34 -6.16
CA ALA A 218 1.25 -11.15 -6.87
C ALA A 218 2.13 -11.87 -5.86
N ARG A 219 2.25 -13.19 -6.02
CA ARG A 219 3.09 -14.02 -5.16
C ARG A 219 4.32 -14.45 -5.93
N ARG A 220 5.49 -14.26 -5.31
CA ARG A 220 6.74 -14.76 -5.88
C ARG A 220 6.72 -16.28 -5.90
N ILE A 221 6.87 -16.85 -7.11
CA ILE A 221 7.03 -18.31 -7.26
C ILE A 221 8.51 -18.61 -7.09
N THR A 222 8.87 -19.24 -5.98
CA THR A 222 10.15 -19.92 -5.89
C THR A 222 10.04 -21.17 -6.73
N ALA A 223 10.88 -21.32 -7.76
CA ALA A 223 11.01 -22.59 -8.45
C ALA A 223 11.37 -23.65 -7.40
N GLU A 224 10.51 -24.63 -7.17
CA GLU A 224 10.89 -25.78 -6.37
C GLU A 224 12.19 -26.34 -6.97
N PRO A 225 13.25 -26.57 -6.17
CA PRO A 225 14.44 -27.23 -6.70
C PRO A 225 14.00 -28.57 -7.26
N LEU A 226 14.29 -28.79 -8.54
CA LEU A 226 14.03 -30.06 -9.22
C LEU A 226 14.58 -31.19 -8.32
N ARG A 227 13.70 -31.93 -7.66
CA ARG A 227 14.12 -33.16 -6.96
C ARG A 227 14.54 -34.14 -8.04
N LEU A 228 15.84 -34.21 -8.31
CA LEU A 228 16.39 -35.28 -9.12
C LEU A 228 15.97 -36.60 -8.46
N PRO A 229 15.39 -37.54 -9.19
CA PRO A 229 15.09 -38.85 -8.66
C PRO A 229 16.38 -39.47 -8.12
N ALA A 230 16.34 -39.96 -6.88
CA ALA A 230 17.45 -40.68 -6.30
C ALA A 230 17.87 -41.77 -7.26
N ALA A 231 19.13 -41.75 -7.71
CA ALA A 231 19.68 -42.82 -8.50
C ALA A 231 19.47 -44.13 -7.73
N GLN A 232 18.65 -45.03 -8.25
CA GLN A 232 18.52 -46.38 -7.75
C GLN A 232 19.85 -47.06 -8.05
N GLY A 233 20.67 -47.17 -7.01
CA GLY A 233 21.90 -47.99 -7.05
C GLY A 233 21.51 -49.44 -7.25
N GLY A 234 21.99 -50.01 -8.35
CA GLY A 234 22.02 -51.43 -8.61
C GLY A 234 23.15 -52.11 -7.84
#